data_873666dc4636a4c8736b6542dbf1d0f6
#
_entry.id   873666dc4636a4c8736b6542dbf1d0f6
#
_cell.length_a   1.000
_cell.length_b   1.000
_cell.length_c   1.000
_cell.angle_alpha   90.00
_cell.angle_beta   90.00
_cell.angle_gamma   90.00
#
_symmetry.space_group_name_H-M   'P 1'
#
loop_
_entity.id
_entity.type
_entity.pdbx_description
1 polymer ?
#
loop_
_entity_poly.entity_id
_entity_poly.type
_entity_poly.pdbx_seq_one_letter_code
_entity_poly.pdbx_strand_id
1 'polypeptide(L)'
;MKYRLSIILFFLTCSLWADDLRDEMSSSLKSLMPKVIEWRHDIHEFPELSNREFRTSKKVADHLESLGIEIETGIAYTGVVGIIKGGKPGPTVALRADMDALPVEEKTGLPYASKVRTTYLGNDVGVMHACGHDAHVAILMGAAEFLAKHKEQLEGNIMLIFQPAEE
;
A
#
# COMPACT_ATOMS: atom_id res chain seq x y z
N MET A 1 -5.92 49.20 -14.39
CA MET A 1 -6.08 48.77 -12.97
C MET A 1 -7.04 47.59 -12.74
N LYS A 2 -7.74 47.07 -13.79
CA LYS A 2 -8.71 45.96 -13.66
C LYS A 2 -8.10 44.54 -13.63
N TYR A 3 -6.89 44.33 -14.13
CA TYR A 3 -6.27 42.98 -14.24
C TYR A 3 -5.56 42.49 -12.98
N ARG A 4 -5.22 43.37 -12.02
CA ARG A 4 -4.53 42.98 -10.77
C ARG A 4 -5.47 42.29 -9.76
N LEU A 5 -6.76 42.62 -9.79
CA LEU A 5 -7.74 42.04 -8.86
C LEU A 5 -8.09 40.58 -9.22
N SER A 6 -8.16 40.27 -10.53
CA SER A 6 -8.47 38.90 -11.00
C SER A 6 -7.36 37.89 -10.70
N ILE A 7 -6.09 38.29 -10.73
CA ILE A 7 -4.95 37.41 -10.41
C ILE A 7 -4.92 37.07 -8.91
N ILE A 8 -5.19 38.07 -8.05
CA ILE A 8 -5.22 37.86 -6.60
C ILE A 8 -6.37 36.92 -6.20
N LEU A 9 -7.54 37.04 -6.83
CA LEU A 9 -8.68 36.15 -6.57
C LEU A 9 -8.39 34.72 -7.00
N PHE A 10 -7.68 34.50 -8.10
CA PHE A 10 -7.28 33.16 -8.57
C PHE A 10 -6.30 32.48 -7.62
N PHE A 11 -5.32 33.20 -7.09
CA PHE A 11 -4.40 32.63 -6.09
C PHE A 11 -5.07 32.33 -4.75
N LEU A 12 -6.04 33.11 -4.30
CA LEU A 12 -6.80 32.84 -3.07
C LEU A 12 -7.67 31.59 -3.21
N THR A 13 -8.33 31.38 -4.34
CA THR A 13 -9.15 30.19 -4.55
C THR A 13 -8.30 28.92 -4.63
N CYS A 14 -7.15 28.96 -5.27
CA CYS A 14 -6.24 27.81 -5.37
C CYS A 14 -5.70 27.36 -4.00
N SER A 15 -5.41 28.29 -3.08
CA SER A 15 -4.97 27.96 -1.73
C SER A 15 -6.06 27.32 -0.87
N LEU A 16 -7.29 27.81 -0.97
CA LEU A 16 -8.44 27.23 -0.23
C LEU A 16 -8.74 25.78 -0.65
N TRP A 17 -8.63 25.45 -1.93
CA TRP A 17 -8.82 24.09 -2.43
C TRP A 17 -7.71 23.14 -1.99
N ALA A 18 -6.47 23.61 -1.89
CA ALA A 18 -5.34 22.81 -1.42
C ALA A 18 -5.44 22.50 0.09
N ASP A 19 -5.94 23.43 0.89
CA ASP A 19 -6.15 23.24 2.32
C ASP A 19 -7.30 22.27 2.59
N ASP A 20 -8.41 22.37 1.85
CA ASP A 20 -9.57 21.48 1.97
C ASP A 20 -9.20 20.01 1.63
N LEU A 21 -8.45 19.79 0.53
CA LEU A 21 -7.96 18.45 0.17
C LEU A 21 -6.99 17.89 1.21
N ARG A 22 -6.14 18.71 1.80
CA ARG A 22 -5.21 18.31 2.86
C ARG A 22 -5.95 17.87 4.12
N ASP A 23 -6.98 18.60 4.51
CA ASP A 23 -7.81 18.30 5.69
C ASP A 23 -8.64 17.04 5.47
N GLU A 24 -9.21 16.85 4.28
CA GLU A 24 -9.89 15.60 3.90
C GLU A 24 -8.92 14.41 3.93
N MET A 25 -7.72 14.55 3.37
CA MET A 25 -6.68 13.53 3.40
C MET A 25 -6.29 13.19 4.85
N SER A 26 -6.05 14.21 5.68
CA SER A 26 -5.69 14.03 7.10
C SER A 26 -6.78 13.30 7.89
N SER A 27 -8.04 13.64 7.65
CA SER A 27 -9.20 12.99 8.26
C SER A 27 -9.34 11.54 7.81
N SER A 28 -9.22 11.29 6.50
CA SER A 28 -9.28 9.94 5.91
C SER A 28 -8.16 9.04 6.43
N LEU A 29 -6.93 9.55 6.50
CA LEU A 29 -5.79 8.82 7.06
C LEU A 29 -6.01 8.44 8.53
N LYS A 30 -6.54 9.34 9.35
CA LYS A 30 -6.87 9.03 10.76
C LYS A 30 -7.89 7.92 10.88
N SER A 31 -8.90 7.88 10.00
CA SER A 31 -9.93 6.84 10.01
C SER A 31 -9.41 5.49 9.49
N LEU A 32 -8.45 5.49 8.55
CA LEU A 32 -7.84 4.29 7.99
C LEU A 32 -6.76 3.68 8.90
N MET A 33 -6.12 4.48 9.74
CA MET A 33 -4.96 4.06 10.53
C MET A 33 -5.19 2.78 11.36
N PRO A 34 -6.33 2.60 12.08
CA PRO A 34 -6.57 1.37 12.83
C PRO A 34 -6.55 0.12 11.93
N LYS A 35 -7.12 0.21 10.73
CA LYS A 35 -7.18 -0.87 9.74
C LYS A 35 -5.80 -1.17 9.14
N VAL A 36 -5.02 -0.14 8.85
CA VAL A 36 -3.62 -0.29 8.39
C VAL A 36 -2.76 -0.98 9.44
N ILE A 37 -2.93 -0.62 10.72
CA ILE A 37 -2.23 -1.27 11.83
C ILE A 37 -2.65 -2.75 11.96
N GLU A 38 -3.94 -3.05 11.84
CA GLU A 38 -4.46 -4.43 11.86
C GLU A 38 -3.86 -5.27 10.72
N TRP A 39 -3.85 -4.74 9.50
CA TRP A 39 -3.22 -5.43 8.36
C TRP A 39 -1.74 -5.67 8.58
N ARG A 40 -1.02 -4.66 9.08
CA ARG A 40 0.39 -4.81 9.40
C ARG A 40 0.62 -5.91 10.44
N HIS A 41 -0.15 -5.93 11.53
CA HIS A 41 -0.01 -6.96 12.58
C HIS A 41 -0.31 -8.35 12.04
N ASP A 42 -1.35 -8.51 11.21
CA ASP A 42 -1.71 -9.77 10.60
C ASP A 42 -0.63 -10.28 9.62
N ILE A 43 -0.05 -9.41 8.80
CA ILE A 43 1.05 -9.78 7.89
C ILE A 43 2.30 -10.12 8.70
N HIS A 44 2.59 -9.36 9.75
CA HIS A 44 3.74 -9.60 10.63
C HIS A 44 3.64 -10.94 11.38
N GLU A 45 2.46 -11.31 11.84
CA GLU A 45 2.22 -12.56 12.56
C GLU A 45 2.36 -13.79 11.67
N PHE A 46 2.06 -13.65 10.37
CA PHE A 46 2.09 -14.72 9.39
C PHE A 46 3.00 -14.41 8.20
N PRO A 47 4.31 -14.20 8.43
CA PRO A 47 5.26 -13.83 7.38
C PRO A 47 5.56 -15.01 6.45
N GLU A 48 5.86 -14.68 5.20
CA GLU A 48 6.18 -15.64 4.16
C GLU A 48 7.52 -15.28 3.50
N LEU A 49 8.35 -16.28 3.22
CA LEU A 49 9.64 -16.06 2.54
C LEU A 49 9.43 -15.72 1.06
N SER A 50 10.49 -15.15 0.46
CA SER A 50 10.60 -14.83 -0.97
C SER A 50 10.04 -15.93 -1.88
N ASN A 51 9.22 -15.57 -2.84
CA ASN A 51 8.51 -16.46 -3.78
C ASN A 51 7.53 -17.46 -3.10
N ARG A 52 7.15 -17.23 -1.86
CA ARG A 52 6.18 -18.04 -1.12
C ARG A 52 5.09 -17.19 -0.47
N GLU A 53 4.96 -15.92 -0.86
CA GLU A 53 4.07 -14.90 -0.29
C GLU A 53 2.60 -15.10 -0.74
N PHE A 54 2.13 -16.36 -0.78
CA PHE A 54 0.81 -16.70 -1.32
C PHE A 54 -0.35 -16.12 -0.50
N ARG A 55 -0.24 -16.14 0.84
CA ARG A 55 -1.25 -15.58 1.74
C ARG A 55 -1.28 -14.06 1.65
N THR A 56 -0.11 -13.43 1.68
CA THR A 56 0.03 -11.97 1.57
C THR A 56 -0.46 -11.48 0.22
N SER A 57 -0.05 -12.13 -0.86
CA SER A 57 -0.51 -11.86 -2.23
C SER A 57 -2.03 -11.94 -2.35
N LYS A 58 -2.63 -13.04 -1.82
CA LYS A 58 -4.09 -13.19 -1.84
C LYS A 58 -4.80 -12.09 -1.05
N LYS A 59 -4.30 -11.75 0.14
CA LYS A 59 -4.86 -10.67 0.97
C LYS A 59 -4.85 -9.33 0.23
N VAL A 60 -3.75 -9.02 -0.45
CA VAL A 60 -3.61 -7.82 -1.28
C VAL A 60 -4.60 -7.86 -2.44
N ALA A 61 -4.65 -8.96 -3.19
CA ALA A 61 -5.55 -9.12 -4.33
C ALA A 61 -7.02 -8.94 -3.92
N ASP A 62 -7.47 -9.66 -2.89
CA ASP A 62 -8.83 -9.57 -2.37
C ASP A 62 -9.18 -8.12 -1.95
N HIS A 63 -8.23 -7.41 -1.33
CA HIS A 63 -8.43 -6.02 -0.94
C HIS A 63 -8.59 -5.10 -2.15
N LEU A 64 -7.67 -5.16 -3.13
CA LEU A 64 -7.73 -4.32 -4.32
C LEU A 64 -8.99 -4.58 -5.16
N GLU A 65 -9.38 -5.86 -5.32
CA GLU A 65 -10.63 -6.23 -5.99
C GLU A 65 -11.85 -5.65 -5.28
N SER A 66 -11.87 -5.67 -3.93
CA SER A 66 -12.97 -5.09 -3.14
C SER A 66 -13.15 -3.59 -3.36
N LEU A 67 -12.09 -2.89 -3.78
CA LEU A 67 -12.09 -1.48 -4.14
C LEU A 67 -12.47 -1.24 -5.62
N GLY A 68 -12.71 -2.29 -6.40
CA GLY A 68 -12.99 -2.21 -7.83
C GLY A 68 -11.77 -1.82 -8.66
N ILE A 69 -10.57 -2.11 -8.17
CA ILE A 69 -9.31 -1.88 -8.88
C ILE A 69 -9.06 -3.08 -9.81
N GLU A 70 -8.73 -2.81 -11.07
CA GLU A 70 -8.31 -3.82 -12.04
C GLU A 70 -6.93 -4.35 -11.62
N ILE A 71 -6.80 -5.68 -11.43
CA ILE A 71 -5.57 -6.29 -10.96
C ILE A 71 -5.07 -7.39 -11.89
N GLU A 72 -3.76 -7.65 -11.80
CA GLU A 72 -3.10 -8.82 -12.34
C GLU A 72 -2.30 -9.49 -11.21
N THR A 73 -2.44 -10.82 -11.08
CA THR A 73 -1.78 -11.62 -10.04
C THR A 73 -0.82 -12.63 -10.65
N GLY A 74 0.07 -13.19 -9.82
CA GLY A 74 1.04 -14.19 -10.28
C GLY A 74 2.23 -13.60 -11.02
N ILE A 75 2.42 -12.30 -10.97
CA ILE A 75 3.59 -11.65 -11.57
C ILE A 75 4.82 -12.03 -10.75
N ALA A 76 5.86 -12.56 -11.42
CA ALA A 76 7.05 -13.10 -10.77
C ALA A 76 6.70 -14.05 -9.59
N TYR A 77 5.77 -14.97 -9.81
CA TYR A 77 5.18 -15.99 -8.91
C TYR A 77 4.03 -15.47 -8.03
N THR A 78 4.28 -14.56 -7.10
CA THR A 78 3.30 -14.13 -6.09
C THR A 78 2.96 -12.66 -6.17
N GLY A 79 3.58 -11.91 -7.07
CA GLY A 79 3.35 -10.48 -7.21
C GLY A 79 1.94 -10.12 -7.66
N VAL A 80 1.51 -8.93 -7.23
CA VAL A 80 0.22 -8.34 -7.58
C VAL A 80 0.45 -6.94 -8.13
N VAL A 81 -0.18 -6.63 -9.27
CA VAL A 81 -0.21 -5.27 -9.83
C VAL A 81 -1.65 -4.81 -9.95
N GLY A 82 -1.93 -3.60 -9.49
CA GLY A 82 -3.23 -2.96 -9.64
C GLY A 82 -3.12 -1.64 -10.39
N ILE A 83 -4.16 -1.27 -11.15
CA ILE A 83 -4.22 0.02 -11.85
C ILE A 83 -5.45 0.81 -11.42
N ILE A 84 -5.22 1.97 -10.83
CA ILE A 84 -6.25 2.98 -10.61
C ILE A 84 -6.20 3.96 -11.78
N LYS A 85 -7.25 3.93 -12.61
CA LYS A 85 -7.39 4.89 -13.72
C LYS A 85 -7.95 6.19 -13.18
N GLY A 86 -7.19 7.27 -13.30
CA GLY A 86 -7.65 8.60 -12.88
C GLY A 86 -8.69 9.19 -13.82
N GLY A 87 -9.51 10.10 -13.29
CA GLY A 87 -10.58 10.76 -14.03
C GLY A 87 -10.11 11.81 -15.05
N LYS A 88 -8.81 12.18 -15.01
CA LYS A 88 -8.24 13.19 -15.90
C LYS A 88 -7.00 12.64 -16.61
N PRO A 89 -6.69 13.14 -17.84
CA PRO A 89 -5.47 12.76 -18.54
C PRO A 89 -4.21 13.15 -17.75
N GLY A 90 -3.19 12.28 -17.77
CA GLY A 90 -1.92 12.55 -17.13
C GLY A 90 -0.98 11.34 -17.19
N PRO A 91 0.21 11.44 -16.57
CA PRO A 91 1.17 10.34 -16.53
C PRO A 91 0.71 9.21 -15.60
N THR A 92 1.39 8.06 -15.69
CA THR A 92 1.23 7.00 -14.71
C THR A 92 2.34 7.08 -13.66
N VAL A 93 1.95 7.09 -12.38
CA VAL A 93 2.87 7.02 -11.24
C VAL A 93 2.79 5.62 -10.65
N ALA A 94 3.95 4.98 -10.42
CA ALA A 94 4.03 3.68 -9.77
C ALA A 94 4.36 3.84 -8.29
N LEU A 95 3.60 3.13 -7.43
CA LEU A 95 3.86 2.96 -6.01
C LEU A 95 4.20 1.49 -5.76
N ARG A 96 5.27 1.23 -5.02
CA ARG A 96 5.79 -0.12 -4.77
C ARG A 96 5.79 -0.45 -3.28
N ALA A 97 5.42 -1.68 -2.96
CA ALA A 97 5.65 -2.33 -1.66
C ALA A 97 6.17 -3.75 -1.90
N ASP A 98 7.22 -4.12 -1.21
CA ASP A 98 7.75 -5.48 -1.15
C ASP A 98 6.94 -6.31 -0.13
N MET A 99 6.86 -7.63 -0.34
CA MET A 99 5.96 -8.50 0.43
C MET A 99 6.67 -9.56 1.26
N ASP A 100 7.90 -9.89 0.91
CA ASP A 100 8.60 -11.05 1.49
C ASP A 100 9.21 -10.76 2.87
N ALA A 101 9.41 -11.83 3.61
CA ALA A 101 10.03 -11.84 4.93
C ALA A 101 11.34 -12.63 4.92
N LEU A 102 12.11 -12.50 6.00
CA LEU A 102 13.44 -13.07 6.17
C LEU A 102 13.43 -14.37 6.98
N PRO A 103 14.40 -15.30 6.73
CA PRO A 103 14.58 -16.52 7.52
C PRO A 103 15.23 -16.21 8.88
N VAL A 104 14.55 -15.40 9.70
CA VAL A 104 15.00 -14.92 11.01
C VAL A 104 14.00 -15.31 12.08
N GLU A 105 14.49 -15.82 13.21
CA GLU A 105 13.63 -16.11 14.36
C GLU A 105 13.28 -14.84 15.13
N GLU A 106 12.01 -14.55 15.28
CA GLU A 106 11.55 -13.37 16.01
C GLU A 106 11.70 -13.54 17.53
N LYS A 107 12.25 -12.52 18.20
CA LYS A 107 12.47 -12.46 19.65
C LYS A 107 11.93 -11.18 20.28
N THR A 108 10.99 -10.51 19.63
CA THR A 108 10.46 -9.22 20.12
C THR A 108 9.55 -9.36 21.34
N GLY A 109 8.85 -10.49 21.48
CA GLY A 109 7.84 -10.70 22.53
C GLY A 109 6.54 -9.90 22.31
N LEU A 110 6.33 -9.36 21.11
CA LEU A 110 5.11 -8.64 20.78
C LEU A 110 3.89 -9.59 20.76
N PRO A 111 2.67 -9.09 21.05
CA PRO A 111 1.46 -9.92 21.00
C PRO A 111 1.20 -10.59 19.64
N TYR A 112 1.65 -9.97 18.56
CA TYR A 112 1.55 -10.41 17.17
C TYR A 112 2.91 -10.89 16.61
N ALA A 113 3.86 -11.23 17.48
CA ALA A 113 5.14 -11.80 17.06
C ALA A 113 4.96 -13.08 16.27
N SER A 114 5.70 -13.24 15.19
CA SER A 114 5.70 -14.42 14.35
C SER A 114 6.15 -15.66 15.12
N LYS A 115 5.42 -16.75 14.92
CA LYS A 115 5.79 -18.12 15.34
C LYS A 115 5.97 -19.06 14.15
N VAL A 116 6.00 -18.47 12.94
CA VAL A 116 6.13 -19.21 11.69
C VAL A 116 7.51 -19.83 11.61
N ARG A 117 7.54 -21.10 11.25
CA ARG A 117 8.76 -21.83 10.93
C ARG A 117 8.61 -22.52 9.57
N THR A 118 9.70 -22.62 8.83
CA THR A 118 9.71 -23.27 7.52
C THR A 118 11.10 -23.84 7.21
N THR A 119 11.17 -24.67 6.17
CA THR A 119 12.46 -25.13 5.64
C THR A 119 13.03 -24.10 4.67
N TYR A 120 14.25 -23.62 4.95
CA TYR A 120 15.03 -22.76 4.09
C TYR A 120 16.44 -23.30 3.94
N LEU A 121 16.90 -23.54 2.70
CA LEU A 121 18.20 -24.15 2.37
C LEU A 121 18.48 -25.44 3.15
N GLY A 122 17.45 -26.27 3.35
CA GLY A 122 17.53 -27.55 4.06
C GLY A 122 17.50 -27.48 5.59
N ASN A 123 17.40 -26.27 6.17
CA ASN A 123 17.33 -26.05 7.61
C ASN A 123 15.94 -25.61 8.04
N ASP A 124 15.54 -25.98 9.26
CA ASP A 124 14.35 -25.46 9.91
C ASP A 124 14.67 -24.08 10.50
N VAL A 125 13.97 -23.02 10.03
CA VAL A 125 14.22 -21.64 10.41
C VAL A 125 12.93 -20.94 10.86
N GLY A 126 13.04 -19.97 11.75
CA GLY A 126 11.97 -18.99 12.00
C GLY A 126 11.82 -18.05 10.80
N VAL A 127 10.66 -17.43 10.67
CA VAL A 127 10.41 -16.41 9.65
C VAL A 127 9.91 -15.13 10.31
N MET A 128 10.44 -13.99 9.92
CA MET A 128 10.07 -12.69 10.48
C MET A 128 10.13 -11.58 9.44
N HIS A 129 9.20 -10.64 9.48
CA HIS A 129 9.32 -9.36 8.80
C HIS A 129 10.34 -8.46 9.52
N ALA A 130 11.64 -8.73 9.34
CA ALA A 130 12.71 -7.98 9.99
C ALA A 130 13.15 -6.74 9.18
N CYS A 131 12.71 -6.58 7.93
CA CYS A 131 13.00 -5.43 7.07
C CYS A 131 11.87 -4.39 7.02
N GLY A 132 10.66 -4.74 7.48
CA GLY A 132 9.51 -3.82 7.53
C GLY A 132 8.57 -3.90 6.33
N HIS A 133 8.67 -4.93 5.50
CA HIS A 133 7.79 -5.14 4.35
C HIS A 133 6.31 -5.32 4.74
N ASP A 134 6.02 -5.82 5.94
CA ASP A 134 4.69 -5.82 6.56
C ASP A 134 4.06 -4.42 6.62
N ALA A 135 4.87 -3.42 6.98
CA ALA A 135 4.44 -2.04 7.00
C ALA A 135 4.29 -1.46 5.57
N HIS A 136 5.21 -1.79 4.65
CA HIS A 136 5.12 -1.35 3.26
C HIS A 136 3.82 -1.82 2.61
N VAL A 137 3.49 -3.10 2.73
CA VAL A 137 2.25 -3.68 2.20
C VAL A 137 1.02 -3.01 2.82
N ALA A 138 0.96 -2.91 4.15
CA ALA A 138 -0.18 -2.33 4.83
C ALA A 138 -0.39 -0.84 4.46
N ILE A 139 0.69 -0.06 4.34
CA ILE A 139 0.64 1.34 3.94
C ILE A 139 0.13 1.46 2.50
N LEU A 140 0.62 0.63 1.57
CA LEU A 140 0.20 0.69 0.17
C LEU A 140 -1.26 0.25 0.00
N MET A 141 -1.75 -0.74 0.78
CA MET A 141 -3.17 -1.10 0.84
C MET A 141 -4.03 0.08 1.31
N GLY A 142 -3.59 0.81 2.34
CA GLY A 142 -4.28 2.01 2.82
C GLY A 142 -4.27 3.15 1.80
N ALA A 143 -3.14 3.36 1.13
CA ALA A 143 -3.04 4.33 0.04
C ALA A 143 -3.97 3.98 -1.13
N ALA A 144 -4.07 2.70 -1.49
CA ALA A 144 -4.97 2.22 -2.53
C ALA A 144 -6.44 2.55 -2.21
N GLU A 145 -6.88 2.35 -0.95
CA GLU A 145 -8.24 2.68 -0.51
C GLU A 145 -8.54 4.17 -0.63
N PHE A 146 -7.60 5.03 -0.20
CA PHE A 146 -7.75 6.48 -0.35
C PHE A 146 -7.78 6.91 -1.82
N LEU A 147 -6.81 6.44 -2.62
CA LEU A 147 -6.67 6.83 -4.03
C LEU A 147 -7.84 6.34 -4.89
N ALA A 148 -8.34 5.12 -4.64
CA ALA A 148 -9.51 4.58 -5.35
C ALA A 148 -10.77 5.41 -5.07
N LYS A 149 -10.97 5.87 -3.83
CA LYS A 149 -12.07 6.74 -3.44
C LYS A 149 -12.03 8.10 -4.16
N HIS A 150 -10.83 8.61 -4.44
CA HIS A 150 -10.62 9.94 -5.03
C HIS A 150 -10.20 9.89 -6.51
N LYS A 151 -10.34 8.74 -7.18
CA LYS A 151 -9.82 8.51 -8.54
C LYS A 151 -10.28 9.55 -9.57
N GLU A 152 -11.51 10.04 -9.46
CA GLU A 152 -12.07 11.06 -10.40
C GLU A 152 -11.32 12.41 -10.33
N GLN A 153 -10.59 12.68 -9.25
CA GLN A 153 -9.81 13.89 -9.06
C GLN A 153 -8.36 13.74 -9.56
N LEU A 154 -7.90 12.49 -9.75
CA LEU A 154 -6.51 12.18 -10.13
C LEU A 154 -6.25 12.57 -11.59
N GLU A 155 -5.09 13.18 -11.83
CA GLU A 155 -4.53 13.43 -13.16
C GLU A 155 -3.54 12.30 -13.50
N GLY A 156 -3.91 11.46 -14.49
CA GLY A 156 -3.16 10.25 -14.85
C GLY A 156 -3.59 9.03 -14.06
N ASN A 157 -2.74 8.01 -14.03
CA ASN A 157 -3.03 6.72 -13.40
C ASN A 157 -2.07 6.44 -12.25
N ILE A 158 -2.51 5.59 -11.32
CA ILE A 158 -1.64 5.04 -10.29
C ILE A 158 -1.48 3.54 -10.54
N MET A 159 -0.25 3.09 -10.67
CA MET A 159 0.11 1.67 -10.69
C MET A 159 0.56 1.26 -9.30
N LEU A 160 -0.12 0.28 -8.72
CA LEU A 160 0.21 -0.31 -7.43
C LEU A 160 0.99 -1.61 -7.68
N ILE A 161 2.21 -1.70 -7.17
CA ILE A 161 3.09 -2.86 -7.38
C ILE A 161 3.38 -3.48 -6.01
N PHE A 162 2.87 -4.69 -5.80
CA PHE A 162 3.22 -5.50 -4.63
C PHE A 162 4.23 -6.55 -5.09
N GLN A 163 5.49 -6.31 -4.77
CA GLN A 163 6.63 -7.05 -5.29
C GLN A 163 6.99 -8.23 -4.39
N PRO A 164 7.13 -9.45 -4.95
CA PRO A 164 7.71 -10.59 -4.23
C PRO A 164 9.24 -10.56 -4.29
N ALA A 165 9.88 -11.33 -3.38
CA ALA A 165 11.29 -11.70 -3.44
C ALA A 165 12.25 -10.51 -3.64
N GLU A 166 12.18 -9.55 -2.75
CA GLU A 166 13.09 -8.40 -2.72
C GLU A 166 14.39 -8.77 -1.99
N GLU A 167 14.32 -9.67 -0.97
CA GLU A 167 15.40 -10.14 -0.10
C GLU A 167 16.28 -11.23 -0.75
#